data_431f0b9262eb569c01d3457b1368e1a5
#
_entry.id   431f0b9262eb569c01d3457b1368e1a5
#
_cell.length_a   1.000
_cell.length_b   1.000
_cell.length_c   1.000
_cell.angle_alpha   90.00
_cell.angle_beta   90.00
_cell.angle_gamma   90.00
#
_symmetry.space_group_name_H-M   'P 1'
#
loop_
_entity.id
_entity.type
_entity.pdbx_description
1 polymer ?
#
loop_
_entity_poly.entity_id
_entity_poly.type
_entity_poly.pdbx_seq_one_letter_code
_entity_poly.pdbx_strand_id
1 'polypeptide(L)'
;MNNLPKYLLLFGRGSYDNRGIILNSGDNLILTYQTEMSLDIEKSYVTDDYFGFLDDNEVNQIPSHLLDIGIGRFPVSTETQATNVVNKTISYMNNTQKGDWKNQLCFVADDGDGALHMRQADSIAQTVFRSNPGYQYDKIYLGAYKQEKSASGDSYPLARTKLHNLIQSGVFMLNFTGHASALGWTDEQILTTADIKEMYNSNLPVWMGATCNFLLFDVKDISAGEYVLLNPSGGGIALLSAARTVYASQNEKLNRNFSVNLFKKTDGKYNRLGDVVAKAKNLTGTEVNKLSYILLGDPAVMLNYPTEYNVVTEKINNNLVQPTDTLKALSVNSVQGYISDINGTKITD
;
A
#
# COMPACT_ATOMS: atom_id res chain seq x y z
N MET A 1 15.48 -14.36 27.68
CA MET A 1 14.73 -14.23 26.41
C MET A 1 15.68 -13.63 25.41
N ASN A 2 16.00 -14.35 24.37
CA ASN A 2 16.81 -13.79 23.27
C ASN A 2 15.97 -12.74 22.56
N ASN A 3 16.40 -11.49 22.57
CA ASN A 3 15.79 -10.42 21.77
C ASN A 3 16.16 -10.66 20.29
N LEU A 4 15.36 -11.46 19.60
CA LEU A 4 15.51 -11.62 18.16
C LEU A 4 15.13 -10.30 17.45
N PRO A 5 15.78 -9.96 16.35
CA PRO A 5 15.37 -8.82 15.51
C PRO A 5 13.94 -9.04 15.03
N LYS A 6 13.13 -7.97 14.98
CA LYS A 6 11.75 -8.02 14.48
C LYS A 6 11.64 -7.53 13.04
N TYR A 7 12.59 -6.75 12.60
CA TYR A 7 12.57 -6.10 11.29
C TYR A 7 13.96 -6.11 10.67
N LEU A 8 13.98 -6.25 9.35
CA LEU A 8 15.17 -6.11 8.51
C LEU A 8 14.91 -5.06 7.43
N LEU A 9 15.70 -4.00 7.40
CA LEU A 9 15.71 -3.03 6.32
C LEU A 9 16.92 -3.27 5.42
N LEU A 10 16.67 -3.66 4.17
CA LEU A 10 17.68 -3.81 3.12
C LEU A 10 17.94 -2.43 2.49
N PHE A 11 19.06 -1.81 2.85
CA PHE A 11 19.37 -0.43 2.48
C PHE A 11 20.28 -0.39 1.25
N GLY A 12 19.70 -0.49 0.08
CA GLY A 12 20.38 -0.50 -1.21
C GLY A 12 19.58 -1.23 -2.29
N ARG A 13 19.83 -0.87 -3.53
CA ARG A 13 19.25 -1.52 -4.69
C ARG A 13 19.89 -2.89 -4.92
N GLY A 14 19.12 -3.88 -5.37
CA GLY A 14 19.57 -5.17 -5.83
C GLY A 14 19.65 -5.25 -7.36
N SER A 15 20.29 -6.30 -7.89
CA SER A 15 20.31 -6.60 -9.32
C SER A 15 20.07 -8.09 -9.55
N TYR A 16 19.33 -8.41 -10.61
CA TYR A 16 19.19 -9.80 -11.07
C TYR A 16 20.54 -10.40 -11.51
N ASP A 17 21.48 -9.57 -11.96
CA ASP A 17 22.85 -9.94 -12.25
C ASP A 17 23.76 -9.69 -11.04
N ASN A 18 23.58 -10.47 -10.00
CA ASN A 18 24.33 -10.34 -8.76
C ASN A 18 25.85 -10.60 -8.92
N ARG A 19 26.27 -11.16 -10.05
CA ARG A 19 27.67 -11.46 -10.37
C ARG A 19 28.31 -10.40 -11.26
N GLY A 20 27.55 -9.42 -11.78
CA GLY A 20 28.04 -8.39 -12.67
C GLY A 20 28.56 -8.91 -14.02
N ILE A 21 27.95 -9.98 -14.56
CA ILE A 21 28.36 -10.62 -15.82
C ILE A 21 27.79 -9.86 -17.02
N ILE A 22 26.59 -9.31 -16.87
CA ILE A 22 25.88 -8.60 -17.93
C ILE A 22 26.24 -7.12 -17.87
N LEU A 23 26.78 -6.60 -18.97
CA LEU A 23 27.13 -5.18 -19.07
C LEU A 23 25.91 -4.30 -18.85
N ASN A 24 26.01 -3.34 -17.94
CA ASN A 24 24.92 -2.41 -17.58
C ASN A 24 23.67 -3.08 -16.98
N SER A 25 23.81 -4.12 -16.20
CA SER A 25 22.68 -4.80 -15.54
C SER A 25 22.08 -4.00 -14.36
N GLY A 26 22.73 -2.92 -13.92
CA GLY A 26 22.33 -2.10 -12.77
C GLY A 26 23.21 -2.31 -11.54
N ASP A 27 22.99 -1.49 -10.52
CA ASP A 27 23.77 -1.56 -9.28
C ASP A 27 23.28 -2.71 -8.39
N ASN A 28 24.20 -3.50 -7.86
CA ASN A 28 23.92 -4.54 -6.88
C ASN A 28 24.57 -4.17 -5.54
N LEU A 29 23.95 -3.25 -4.81
CA LEU A 29 24.45 -2.77 -3.52
C LEU A 29 24.08 -3.71 -2.38
N ILE A 30 22.85 -4.25 -2.40
CA ILE A 30 22.36 -5.22 -1.43
C ILE A 30 21.70 -6.37 -2.19
N LEU A 31 22.19 -7.57 -1.95
CA LEU A 31 21.69 -8.79 -2.60
C LEU A 31 20.17 -8.93 -2.43
N THR A 32 19.56 -9.59 -3.41
CA THR A 32 18.20 -10.11 -3.36
C THR A 32 18.22 -11.56 -3.83
N TYR A 33 17.32 -12.38 -3.29
CA TYR A 33 17.23 -13.77 -3.71
C TYR A 33 16.49 -13.87 -5.05
N GLN A 34 16.98 -14.73 -5.92
CA GLN A 34 16.32 -15.07 -7.18
C GLN A 34 16.12 -16.57 -7.31
N THR A 35 14.98 -16.97 -7.89
CA THR A 35 14.72 -18.37 -8.20
C THR A 35 15.65 -18.88 -9.32
N GLU A 36 15.97 -20.17 -9.28
CA GLU A 36 16.72 -20.86 -10.34
C GLU A 36 15.97 -20.86 -11.68
N MET A 37 14.63 -20.72 -11.66
CA MET A 37 13.77 -20.68 -12.83
C MET A 37 13.69 -19.30 -13.50
N SER A 38 14.77 -18.54 -13.49
CA SER A 38 14.81 -17.13 -13.90
C SER A 38 14.42 -16.86 -15.36
N LEU A 39 14.43 -17.86 -16.23
CA LEU A 39 13.97 -17.78 -17.62
C LEU A 39 12.48 -18.12 -17.81
N ASP A 40 11.83 -18.67 -16.79
CA ASP A 40 10.40 -18.96 -16.81
C ASP A 40 9.64 -17.77 -16.24
N ILE A 41 8.98 -17.01 -17.10
CA ILE A 41 8.28 -15.79 -16.72
C ILE A 41 7.16 -16.00 -15.69
N GLU A 42 6.59 -17.21 -15.64
CA GLU A 42 5.50 -17.54 -14.73
C GLU A 42 5.98 -18.06 -13.36
N LYS A 43 7.17 -18.64 -13.32
CA LYS A 43 7.77 -19.23 -12.12
C LYS A 43 8.92 -18.43 -11.56
N SER A 44 9.41 -17.47 -12.33
CA SER A 44 10.46 -16.56 -11.90
C SER A 44 9.96 -15.62 -10.82
N TYR A 45 10.74 -15.47 -9.77
CA TYR A 45 10.53 -14.41 -8.77
C TYR A 45 11.87 -13.91 -8.24
N VAL A 46 11.87 -12.67 -7.80
CA VAL A 46 12.90 -12.07 -6.97
C VAL A 46 12.24 -11.77 -5.63
N THR A 47 12.91 -12.11 -4.53
CA THR A 47 12.29 -11.94 -3.21
C THR A 47 13.28 -11.54 -2.14
N ASP A 48 12.90 -10.56 -1.34
CA ASP A 48 13.59 -10.20 -0.10
C ASP A 48 13.12 -11.08 1.08
N ASP A 49 12.02 -11.79 0.94
CA ASP A 49 11.47 -12.69 1.96
C ASP A 49 12.47 -13.76 2.40
N TYR A 50 13.38 -14.14 1.52
CA TYR A 50 14.44 -15.10 1.82
C TYR A 50 15.22 -14.75 3.10
N PHE A 51 15.45 -13.48 3.35
CA PHE A 51 16.16 -13.00 4.53
C PHE A 51 15.29 -12.99 5.81
N GLY A 52 14.04 -13.36 5.69
CA GLY A 52 13.08 -13.39 6.80
C GLY A 52 12.65 -14.79 7.22
N PHE A 53 13.19 -15.82 6.58
CA PHE A 53 13.04 -17.20 6.98
C PHE A 53 14.21 -17.54 7.90
N LEU A 54 13.97 -17.68 9.19
CA LEU A 54 15.02 -17.78 10.21
C LEU A 54 15.09 -19.15 10.88
N ASP A 55 14.15 -20.04 10.60
CA ASP A 55 14.16 -21.40 11.12
C ASP A 55 15.13 -22.29 10.35
N ASP A 56 15.62 -23.35 11.02
CA ASP A 56 16.52 -24.32 10.38
C ASP A 56 15.79 -25.05 9.23
N ASN A 57 16.51 -25.28 8.12
CA ASN A 57 16.05 -26.00 6.92
C ASN A 57 15.01 -25.29 6.03
N GLU A 58 14.85 -24.00 6.14
CA GLU A 58 13.94 -23.19 5.29
C GLU A 58 14.49 -22.84 3.90
N VAL A 59 15.69 -23.29 3.56
CA VAL A 59 16.30 -23.02 2.24
C VAL A 59 15.62 -23.75 1.08
N ASN A 60 14.86 -24.80 1.36
CA ASN A 60 14.12 -25.58 0.37
C ASN A 60 12.61 -25.25 0.47
N GLN A 61 11.92 -25.27 -0.68
CA GLN A 61 10.46 -25.01 -0.75
C GLN A 61 10.03 -23.65 -0.15
N ILE A 62 10.79 -22.60 -0.44
CA ILE A 62 10.58 -21.22 0.03
C ILE A 62 9.11 -20.77 0.07
N PRO A 63 8.24 -21.08 -0.92
CA PRO A 63 6.83 -20.70 -0.86
C PRO A 63 6.06 -21.27 0.33
N SER A 64 6.54 -22.37 0.91
CA SER A 64 5.87 -23.07 2.01
C SER A 64 6.18 -22.48 3.38
N HIS A 65 7.21 -21.63 3.47
CA HIS A 65 7.66 -21.07 4.75
C HIS A 65 6.91 -19.81 5.13
N LEU A 66 6.93 -19.51 6.42
CA LEU A 66 6.35 -18.33 7.02
C LEU A 66 7.46 -17.33 7.36
N LEU A 67 7.20 -16.07 7.16
CA LEU A 67 8.10 -15.00 7.58
C LEU A 67 8.11 -14.87 9.09
N ASP A 68 9.29 -14.89 9.71
CA ASP A 68 9.50 -14.69 11.13
C ASP A 68 9.61 -13.21 11.49
N ILE A 69 10.11 -12.41 10.54
CA ILE A 69 10.35 -10.97 10.71
C ILE A 69 9.77 -10.16 9.56
N GLY A 70 9.49 -8.88 9.83
CA GLY A 70 9.09 -7.94 8.79
C GLY A 70 10.29 -7.46 7.98
N ILE A 71 10.18 -7.49 6.64
CA ILE A 71 11.27 -7.08 5.74
C ILE A 71 10.79 -5.93 4.87
N GLY A 72 11.69 -4.98 4.62
CA GLY A 72 11.51 -3.90 3.68
C GLY A 72 12.82 -3.49 3.02
N ARG A 73 12.72 -2.76 1.92
CA ARG A 73 13.87 -2.28 1.16
C ARG A 73 13.78 -0.79 0.86
N PHE A 74 14.91 -0.10 0.98
CA PHE A 74 15.15 1.18 0.33
C PHE A 74 15.97 0.93 -0.94
N PRO A 75 15.38 1.02 -2.14
CA PRO A 75 16.07 0.69 -3.40
C PRO A 75 16.94 1.85 -3.89
N VAL A 76 17.81 2.35 -3.02
CA VAL A 76 18.67 3.49 -3.29
C VAL A 76 19.96 3.06 -3.95
N SER A 77 20.45 3.86 -4.91
CA SER A 77 21.72 3.65 -5.62
C SER A 77 22.71 4.79 -5.40
N THR A 78 22.25 5.92 -4.84
CA THR A 78 23.09 7.09 -4.61
C THR A 78 22.91 7.63 -3.20
N GLU A 79 23.93 8.35 -2.70
CA GLU A 79 23.87 9.04 -1.40
C GLU A 79 22.71 10.05 -1.33
N THR A 80 22.45 10.74 -2.43
CA THR A 80 21.31 11.68 -2.51
C THR A 80 19.97 10.97 -2.35
N GLN A 81 19.77 9.84 -3.02
CA GLN A 81 18.56 9.03 -2.84
C GLN A 81 18.43 8.51 -1.40
N ALA A 82 19.54 8.02 -0.83
CA ALA A 82 19.58 7.53 0.54
C ALA A 82 19.18 8.63 1.53
N THR A 83 19.79 9.80 1.42
CA THR A 83 19.47 10.98 2.24
C THR A 83 18.01 11.39 2.11
N ASN A 84 17.48 11.45 0.89
CA ASN A 84 16.10 11.85 0.64
C ASN A 84 15.09 10.88 1.24
N VAL A 85 15.29 9.56 1.07
CA VAL A 85 14.38 8.54 1.61
C VAL A 85 14.42 8.52 3.13
N VAL A 86 15.60 8.65 3.74
CA VAL A 86 15.73 8.73 5.21
C VAL A 86 15.02 9.99 5.75
N ASN A 87 15.26 11.15 5.15
CA ASN A 87 14.62 12.40 5.58
C ASN A 87 13.09 12.34 5.42
N LYS A 88 12.60 11.78 4.30
CA LYS A 88 11.18 11.53 4.07
C LYS A 88 10.58 10.64 5.17
N THR A 89 11.25 9.54 5.51
CA THR A 89 10.81 8.60 6.54
C THR A 89 10.79 9.26 7.93
N ILE A 90 11.84 9.98 8.31
CA ILE A 90 11.90 10.71 9.59
C ILE A 90 10.80 11.77 9.65
N SER A 91 10.61 12.55 8.58
CA SER A 91 9.56 13.57 8.51
C SER A 91 8.16 12.96 8.68
N TYR A 92 7.91 11.82 8.02
CA TYR A 92 6.65 11.09 8.17
C TYR A 92 6.45 10.60 9.61
N MET A 93 7.47 10.00 10.22
CA MET A 93 7.40 9.46 11.59
C MET A 93 7.14 10.55 12.64
N ASN A 94 7.59 11.79 12.41
CA ASN A 94 7.29 12.93 13.26
C ASN A 94 5.80 13.30 13.29
N ASN A 95 5.03 12.78 12.34
CA ASN A 95 3.57 12.90 12.27
C ASN A 95 3.04 14.35 12.38
N THR A 96 3.77 15.30 11.82
CA THR A 96 3.43 16.72 11.87
C THR A 96 2.26 17.09 10.97
N GLN A 97 2.02 16.31 9.91
CA GLN A 97 0.93 16.52 8.98
C GLN A 97 -0.39 16.03 9.60
N LYS A 98 -1.26 16.97 9.89
CA LYS A 98 -2.63 16.73 10.37
C LYS A 98 -3.62 16.85 9.21
N GLY A 99 -4.85 16.40 9.39
CA GLY A 99 -5.92 16.57 8.41
C GLY A 99 -6.65 15.27 8.04
N ASP A 100 -7.69 15.45 7.24
CA ASP A 100 -8.65 14.40 6.88
C ASP A 100 -8.06 13.32 5.98
N TRP A 101 -6.92 13.58 5.35
CA TRP A 101 -6.21 12.61 4.51
C TRP A 101 -5.94 11.28 5.22
N LYS A 102 -5.79 11.30 6.55
CA LYS A 102 -5.59 10.10 7.37
C LYS A 102 -6.80 9.18 7.40
N ASN A 103 -7.98 9.72 7.11
CA ASN A 103 -9.23 8.97 7.03
C ASN A 103 -9.59 8.58 5.60
N GLN A 104 -8.82 9.02 4.60
CA GLN A 104 -9.16 8.83 3.19
C GLN A 104 -8.47 7.59 2.63
N LEU A 105 -9.26 6.64 2.10
CA LEU A 105 -8.78 5.46 1.38
C LEU A 105 -9.18 5.58 -0.09
N CYS A 106 -8.30 5.21 -1.00
CA CYS A 106 -8.59 5.20 -2.43
C CYS A 106 -8.35 3.81 -3.02
N PHE A 107 -9.37 3.26 -3.67
CA PHE A 107 -9.31 2.00 -4.41
C PHE A 107 -9.42 2.28 -5.89
N VAL A 108 -8.40 1.89 -6.64
CA VAL A 108 -8.30 2.07 -8.09
C VAL A 108 -8.36 0.71 -8.76
N ALA A 109 -9.14 0.57 -9.83
CA ALA A 109 -9.22 -0.69 -10.55
C ALA A 109 -9.30 -0.51 -12.06
N ASP A 110 -8.52 -1.33 -12.75
CA ASP A 110 -8.53 -1.55 -14.18
C ASP A 110 -9.86 -2.19 -14.61
N ASP A 111 -10.32 -1.88 -15.82
CA ASP A 111 -11.55 -2.44 -16.42
C ASP A 111 -11.30 -3.68 -17.29
N GLY A 112 -10.04 -4.05 -17.48
CA GLY A 112 -9.64 -5.26 -18.19
C GLY A 112 -10.21 -6.57 -17.61
N ASP A 113 -9.99 -7.68 -18.33
CA ASP A 113 -10.38 -9.04 -17.92
C ASP A 113 -11.87 -9.18 -17.56
N GLY A 114 -12.74 -8.53 -18.34
CA GLY A 114 -14.20 -8.59 -18.14
C GLY A 114 -14.61 -8.04 -16.76
N ALA A 115 -13.99 -6.98 -16.31
CA ALA A 115 -14.22 -6.31 -15.02
C ALA A 115 -13.80 -7.15 -13.80
N LEU A 116 -12.91 -8.13 -13.96
CA LEU A 116 -12.42 -8.96 -12.86
C LEU A 116 -11.78 -8.09 -11.78
N HIS A 117 -10.87 -7.21 -12.18
CA HIS A 117 -10.11 -6.34 -11.27
C HIS A 117 -11.01 -5.38 -10.49
N MET A 118 -12.04 -4.83 -11.15
CA MET A 118 -13.03 -3.98 -10.46
C MET A 118 -13.82 -4.76 -9.41
N ARG A 119 -14.25 -6.00 -9.72
CA ARG A 119 -14.95 -6.85 -8.73
C ARG A 119 -14.07 -7.20 -7.55
N GLN A 120 -12.79 -7.52 -7.78
CA GLN A 120 -11.82 -7.83 -6.73
C GLN A 120 -11.57 -6.61 -5.84
N ALA A 121 -11.28 -5.44 -6.43
CA ALA A 121 -11.07 -4.20 -5.70
C ALA A 121 -12.30 -3.80 -4.88
N ASP A 122 -13.50 -3.92 -5.46
CA ASP A 122 -14.75 -3.59 -4.76
C ASP A 122 -15.01 -4.52 -3.57
N SER A 123 -14.78 -5.81 -3.75
CA SER A 123 -14.91 -6.80 -2.67
C SER A 123 -13.96 -6.51 -1.49
N ILE A 124 -12.71 -6.09 -1.80
CA ILE A 124 -11.74 -5.69 -0.78
C ILE A 124 -12.17 -4.39 -0.10
N ALA A 125 -12.54 -3.37 -0.88
CA ALA A 125 -13.03 -2.08 -0.37
C ALA A 125 -14.22 -2.27 0.58
N GLN A 126 -15.22 -3.08 0.20
CA GLN A 126 -16.36 -3.37 1.05
C GLN A 126 -15.98 -4.11 2.34
N THR A 127 -15.01 -5.04 2.28
CA THR A 127 -14.52 -5.75 3.46
C THR A 127 -13.87 -4.79 4.44
N VAL A 128 -13.02 -3.89 3.94
CA VAL A 128 -12.36 -2.86 4.76
C VAL A 128 -13.40 -1.90 5.34
N PHE A 129 -14.36 -1.43 4.53
CA PHE A 129 -15.43 -0.53 4.95
C PHE A 129 -16.26 -1.09 6.11
N ARG A 130 -16.72 -2.33 5.99
CA ARG A 130 -17.55 -2.96 7.04
C ARG A 130 -16.82 -3.06 8.37
N SER A 131 -15.50 -3.26 8.33
CA SER A 131 -14.67 -3.37 9.54
C SER A 131 -14.21 -2.03 10.09
N ASN A 132 -14.21 -0.98 9.25
CA ASN A 132 -13.64 0.34 9.58
C ASN A 132 -14.55 1.47 9.05
N PRO A 133 -15.78 1.62 9.58
CA PRO A 133 -16.79 2.54 9.02
C PRO A 133 -16.45 4.02 9.22
N GLY A 134 -15.44 4.33 10.05
CA GLY A 134 -14.96 5.71 10.26
C GLY A 134 -14.09 6.27 9.13
N TYR A 135 -13.67 5.43 8.17
CA TYR A 135 -12.88 5.89 7.02
C TYR A 135 -13.79 6.32 5.86
N GLN A 136 -13.30 7.25 5.06
CA GLN A 136 -13.90 7.64 3.79
C GLN A 136 -13.27 6.85 2.65
N TYR A 137 -14.07 6.58 1.60
CA TYR A 137 -13.67 5.73 0.50
C TYR A 137 -13.90 6.40 -0.85
N ASP A 138 -12.83 6.58 -1.60
CA ASP A 138 -12.92 6.86 -3.03
C ASP A 138 -12.68 5.59 -3.84
N LYS A 139 -13.51 5.40 -4.85
CA LYS A 139 -13.39 4.32 -5.83
C LYS A 139 -13.18 4.93 -7.21
N ILE A 140 -12.07 4.56 -7.85
CA ILE A 140 -11.74 4.95 -9.22
C ILE A 140 -11.67 3.67 -10.03
N TYR A 141 -12.83 3.17 -10.47
CA TYR A 141 -12.94 1.98 -11.30
C TYR A 141 -13.11 2.42 -12.75
N LEU A 142 -12.17 2.06 -13.63
CA LEU A 142 -12.08 2.62 -14.98
C LEU A 142 -13.36 2.43 -15.79
N GLY A 143 -14.00 1.27 -15.68
CA GLY A 143 -15.27 1.02 -16.37
C GLY A 143 -16.45 1.90 -15.95
N ALA A 144 -16.31 2.72 -14.88
CA ALA A 144 -17.30 3.73 -14.48
C ALA A 144 -17.07 5.10 -15.15
N TYR A 145 -15.97 5.26 -15.88
CA TYR A 145 -15.60 6.50 -16.56
C TYR A 145 -15.74 6.36 -18.07
N LYS A 146 -15.95 7.50 -18.74
CA LYS A 146 -15.96 7.53 -20.20
C LYS A 146 -14.55 7.33 -20.73
N GLN A 147 -14.34 6.28 -21.53
CA GLN A 147 -13.12 6.07 -22.27
C GLN A 147 -13.08 6.99 -23.49
N GLU A 148 -11.95 7.61 -23.73
CA GLU A 148 -11.65 8.39 -24.92
C GLU A 148 -10.67 7.60 -25.81
N LYS A 149 -11.04 7.46 -27.08
CA LYS A 149 -10.24 6.73 -28.06
C LYS A 149 -9.48 7.69 -28.96
N SER A 150 -8.20 7.45 -29.14
CA SER A 150 -7.35 8.26 -30.00
C SER A 150 -6.37 7.39 -30.81
N ALA A 151 -5.71 8.00 -31.79
CA ALA A 151 -4.66 7.32 -32.56
C ALA A 151 -3.42 6.96 -31.69
N SER A 152 -3.24 7.61 -30.56
CA SER A 152 -2.15 7.35 -29.60
C SER A 152 -2.53 6.32 -28.53
N GLY A 153 -3.74 5.77 -28.58
CA GLY A 153 -4.27 4.80 -27.62
C GLY A 153 -5.52 5.29 -26.91
N ASP A 154 -6.12 4.40 -26.16
CA ASP A 154 -7.29 4.66 -25.34
C ASP A 154 -6.87 5.36 -24.05
N SER A 155 -7.76 6.13 -23.40
CA SER A 155 -7.47 6.86 -22.19
C SER A 155 -8.72 7.10 -21.34
N TYR A 156 -8.53 7.36 -20.04
CA TYR A 156 -9.59 7.75 -19.09
C TYR A 156 -9.27 9.10 -18.44
N PRO A 157 -9.40 10.25 -19.15
CA PRO A 157 -8.93 11.55 -18.64
C PRO A 157 -9.55 11.97 -17.31
N LEU A 158 -10.85 11.71 -17.12
CA LEU A 158 -11.54 12.04 -15.87
C LEU A 158 -11.08 11.17 -14.69
N ALA A 159 -10.86 9.87 -14.92
CA ALA A 159 -10.32 8.97 -13.89
C ALA A 159 -8.90 9.39 -13.49
N ARG A 160 -8.04 9.68 -14.49
CA ARG A 160 -6.68 10.19 -14.29
C ARG A 160 -6.67 11.48 -13.49
N THR A 161 -7.48 12.46 -13.88
CA THR A 161 -7.60 13.74 -13.16
C THR A 161 -8.04 13.52 -11.71
N LYS A 162 -9.04 12.67 -11.47
CA LYS A 162 -9.51 12.35 -10.12
C LYS A 162 -8.41 11.70 -9.28
N LEU A 163 -7.68 10.72 -9.85
CA LEU A 163 -6.57 10.06 -9.16
C LEU A 163 -5.49 11.05 -8.73
N HIS A 164 -5.05 11.90 -9.65
CA HIS A 164 -4.03 12.91 -9.37
C HIS A 164 -4.48 13.90 -8.28
N ASN A 165 -5.72 14.39 -8.36
CA ASN A 165 -6.27 15.29 -7.35
C ASN A 165 -6.34 14.65 -5.97
N LEU A 166 -6.74 13.36 -5.87
CA LEU A 166 -6.77 12.64 -4.61
C LEU A 166 -5.38 12.45 -4.02
N ILE A 167 -4.40 12.07 -4.83
CA ILE A 167 -3.01 11.93 -4.35
C ILE A 167 -2.49 13.28 -3.86
N GLN A 168 -2.76 14.37 -4.61
CA GLN A 168 -2.31 15.71 -4.25
C GLN A 168 -2.99 16.22 -2.95
N SER A 169 -4.26 15.95 -2.76
CA SER A 169 -4.99 16.29 -1.52
C SER A 169 -4.54 15.46 -0.32
N GLY A 170 -4.04 14.27 -0.59
CA GLY A 170 -3.60 13.29 0.38
C GLY A 170 -4.62 12.19 0.62
N VAL A 171 -4.12 10.96 0.66
CA VAL A 171 -4.85 9.76 1.05
C VAL A 171 -3.99 8.94 2.01
N PHE A 172 -4.61 8.20 2.92
CA PHE A 172 -3.90 7.32 3.84
C PHE A 172 -3.40 6.06 3.13
N MET A 173 -4.26 5.46 2.30
CA MET A 173 -3.93 4.28 1.52
C MET A 173 -4.40 4.45 0.08
N LEU A 174 -3.52 4.14 -0.87
CA LEU A 174 -3.81 4.01 -2.28
C LEU A 174 -3.66 2.54 -2.68
N ASN A 175 -4.77 1.91 -3.09
CA ASN A 175 -4.83 0.49 -3.44
C ASN A 175 -5.22 0.33 -4.90
N PHE A 176 -4.33 -0.23 -5.71
CA PHE A 176 -4.55 -0.49 -7.12
C PHE A 176 -4.68 -2.00 -7.39
N THR A 177 -5.64 -2.38 -8.22
CA THR A 177 -5.82 -3.75 -8.71
C THR A 177 -6.01 -3.72 -10.23
N GLY A 178 -5.11 -4.34 -10.97
CA GLY A 178 -5.16 -4.31 -12.44
C GLY A 178 -3.86 -4.65 -13.10
N HIS A 179 -3.75 -4.31 -14.37
CA HIS A 179 -2.53 -4.47 -15.17
C HIS A 179 -1.57 -3.30 -14.93
N ALA A 180 -0.29 -3.60 -14.91
CA ALA A 180 0.78 -2.59 -14.89
C ALA A 180 2.06 -3.12 -15.52
N SER A 181 2.97 -2.20 -15.74
CA SER A 181 4.34 -2.46 -16.15
C SER A 181 5.30 -1.65 -15.28
N ALA A 182 6.60 -1.79 -15.53
CA ALA A 182 7.61 -0.95 -14.90
C ALA A 182 7.46 0.57 -15.20
N LEU A 183 6.60 0.93 -16.17
CA LEU A 183 6.40 2.31 -16.60
C LEU A 183 5.13 2.96 -16.02
N GLY A 184 4.20 2.18 -15.44
CA GLY A 184 2.97 2.74 -14.88
C GLY A 184 1.81 1.76 -14.86
N TRP A 185 0.62 2.28 -14.54
CA TRP A 185 -0.64 1.54 -14.41
C TRP A 185 -1.48 1.63 -15.65
N THR A 186 -2.04 0.53 -16.05
CA THR A 186 -2.96 0.27 -17.18
C THR A 186 -2.40 0.65 -18.54
N ASP A 187 -2.94 0.05 -19.61
CA ASP A 187 -2.57 0.39 -20.98
C ASP A 187 -3.01 1.82 -21.33
N GLU A 188 -4.08 2.32 -20.68
CA GLU A 188 -4.58 3.69 -20.79
C GLU A 188 -3.77 4.72 -20.01
N GLN A 189 -2.70 4.29 -19.35
CA GLN A 189 -1.71 5.15 -18.69
C GLN A 189 -2.34 6.11 -17.65
N ILE A 190 -3.22 5.59 -16.78
CA ILE A 190 -3.85 6.42 -15.74
C ILE A 190 -2.85 6.94 -14.71
N LEU A 191 -1.68 6.29 -14.60
CA LEU A 191 -0.55 6.72 -13.80
C LEU A 191 0.75 6.29 -14.47
N THR A 192 1.63 7.23 -14.78
CA THR A 192 2.90 6.99 -15.46
C THR A 192 4.09 7.28 -14.55
N THR A 193 5.28 6.82 -14.96
CA THR A 193 6.56 7.17 -14.29
C THR A 193 6.77 8.69 -14.22
N ALA A 194 6.39 9.43 -15.27
CA ALA A 194 6.48 10.89 -15.28
C ALA A 194 5.60 11.51 -14.19
N ASP A 195 4.36 11.07 -14.09
CA ASP A 195 3.44 11.53 -13.04
C ASP A 195 4.01 11.33 -11.64
N ILE A 196 4.55 10.13 -11.37
CA ILE A 196 5.09 9.81 -10.04
C ILE A 196 6.32 10.66 -9.73
N LYS A 197 7.18 10.92 -10.71
CA LYS A 197 8.34 11.81 -10.54
C LYS A 197 7.95 13.25 -10.25
N GLU A 198 6.85 13.71 -10.82
CA GLU A 198 6.35 15.08 -10.70
C GLU A 198 5.39 15.27 -9.52
N MET A 199 5.04 14.20 -8.78
CA MET A 199 4.20 14.29 -7.58
C MET A 199 4.82 15.22 -6.55
N TYR A 200 3.99 16.12 -6.02
CA TYR A 200 4.34 17.04 -4.95
C TYR A 200 3.26 16.98 -3.87
N ASN A 201 3.29 15.90 -3.09
CA ASN A 201 2.32 15.66 -2.02
C ASN A 201 3.04 15.45 -0.68
N SER A 202 2.74 16.28 0.31
CA SER A 202 3.31 16.18 1.67
C SER A 202 2.65 15.07 2.50
N ASN A 203 1.39 14.72 2.17
CA ASN A 203 0.64 13.63 2.79
C ASN A 203 0.95 12.32 2.07
N LEU A 204 1.86 11.53 2.62
CA LEU A 204 2.41 10.34 1.96
C LEU A 204 1.56 9.10 2.25
N PRO A 205 0.85 8.55 1.26
CA PRO A 205 0.11 7.30 1.43
C PRO A 205 1.01 6.07 1.54
N VAL A 206 0.48 5.01 2.14
CA VAL A 206 0.95 3.66 1.85
C VAL A 206 0.27 3.19 0.56
N TRP A 207 1.08 2.61 -0.35
CA TRP A 207 0.57 2.09 -1.61
C TRP A 207 0.51 0.56 -1.58
N MET A 208 -0.56 0.01 -2.13
CA MET A 208 -0.69 -1.41 -2.45
C MET A 208 -0.96 -1.54 -3.94
N GLY A 209 -0.03 -2.15 -4.67
CA GLY A 209 -0.17 -2.44 -6.10
C GLY A 209 -0.38 -3.94 -6.34
N ALA A 210 -1.63 -4.38 -6.44
CA ALA A 210 -1.98 -5.76 -6.80
C ALA A 210 -1.91 -5.94 -8.32
N THR A 211 -0.69 -5.98 -8.85
CA THR A 211 -0.38 -5.93 -10.28
C THR A 211 0.98 -6.56 -10.60
N CYS A 212 1.26 -6.80 -11.89
CA CYS A 212 2.53 -7.33 -12.38
C CYS A 212 3.59 -6.24 -12.54
N ASN A 213 4.86 -6.58 -12.34
CA ASN A 213 6.06 -5.85 -12.80
C ASN A 213 6.14 -4.35 -12.45
N PHE A 214 5.24 -3.80 -11.67
CA PHE A 214 5.26 -2.38 -11.31
C PHE A 214 6.50 -2.02 -10.50
N LEU A 215 7.02 -2.99 -9.74
CA LEU A 215 8.19 -2.85 -8.89
C LEU A 215 9.38 -3.66 -9.42
N LEU A 216 9.74 -3.49 -10.67
CA LEU A 216 10.89 -4.18 -11.28
C LEU A 216 12.20 -3.50 -10.83
N PHE A 217 12.61 -3.70 -9.57
CA PHE A 217 13.70 -2.96 -8.91
C PHE A 217 15.09 -3.54 -9.15
N ASP A 218 15.20 -4.73 -9.71
CA ASP A 218 16.45 -5.47 -9.85
C ASP A 218 17.06 -5.40 -11.27
N VAL A 219 16.53 -4.54 -12.12
CA VAL A 219 17.04 -4.25 -13.47
C VAL A 219 17.70 -2.86 -13.50
N LYS A 220 18.37 -2.52 -14.62
CA LYS A 220 19.11 -1.26 -14.76
C LYS A 220 18.25 -0.02 -14.55
N ASP A 221 17.11 0.04 -15.22
CA ASP A 221 16.24 1.22 -15.19
C ASP A 221 15.39 1.25 -13.93
N ILE A 222 15.19 2.44 -13.38
CA ILE A 222 14.34 2.62 -12.19
C ILE A 222 12.88 2.53 -12.62
N SER A 223 12.15 1.62 -12.03
CA SER A 223 10.72 1.41 -12.29
C SER A 223 9.84 2.51 -11.68
N ALA A 224 8.63 2.64 -12.21
CA ALA A 224 7.62 3.56 -11.66
C ALA A 224 7.34 3.28 -10.18
N GLY A 225 7.30 2.01 -9.77
CA GLY A 225 7.14 1.62 -8.37
C GLY A 225 8.26 2.08 -7.45
N GLU A 226 9.52 2.07 -7.92
CA GLU A 226 10.63 2.61 -7.13
C GLU A 226 10.49 4.12 -6.92
N TYR A 227 10.04 4.88 -7.94
CA TYR A 227 9.81 6.32 -7.81
C TYR A 227 8.74 6.68 -6.78
N VAL A 228 7.82 5.81 -6.44
CA VAL A 228 6.88 6.05 -5.33
C VAL A 228 7.62 6.37 -4.04
N LEU A 229 8.72 5.66 -3.76
CA LEU A 229 9.55 5.94 -2.58
C LEU A 229 10.66 6.96 -2.86
N LEU A 230 11.30 6.89 -4.02
CA LEU A 230 12.49 7.69 -4.36
C LEU A 230 12.19 9.16 -4.68
N ASN A 231 10.95 9.52 -5.06
CA ASN A 231 10.58 10.93 -5.26
C ASN A 231 10.77 11.72 -3.95
N PRO A 232 11.64 12.73 -3.92
CA PRO A 232 11.92 13.49 -2.70
C PRO A 232 10.78 14.41 -2.27
N SER A 233 9.90 14.78 -3.20
CA SER A 233 8.86 15.80 -3.00
C SER A 233 7.46 15.22 -2.81
N GLY A 234 7.28 13.91 -3.01
CA GLY A 234 5.96 13.29 -2.97
C GLY A 234 6.02 11.76 -3.09
N GLY A 235 4.99 11.18 -3.74
CA GLY A 235 4.84 9.73 -3.91
C GLY A 235 4.19 9.07 -2.71
N GLY A 236 4.87 8.14 -2.05
CA GLY A 236 4.38 7.41 -0.88
C GLY A 236 5.45 7.20 0.17
N ILE A 237 5.00 6.81 1.37
CA ILE A 237 5.90 6.39 2.47
C ILE A 237 6.38 4.96 2.27
N ALA A 238 5.56 4.13 1.63
CA ALA A 238 5.88 2.76 1.31
C ALA A 238 5.01 2.25 0.16
N LEU A 239 5.48 1.20 -0.52
CA LEU A 239 4.77 0.47 -1.56
C LEU A 239 4.94 -1.03 -1.35
N LEU A 240 3.83 -1.78 -1.32
CA LEU A 240 3.83 -3.24 -1.47
C LEU A 240 3.35 -3.58 -2.88
N SER A 241 4.22 -4.11 -3.73
CA SER A 241 3.86 -4.49 -5.11
C SER A 241 4.76 -5.59 -5.66
N ALA A 242 4.39 -6.16 -6.82
CA ALA A 242 5.12 -7.27 -7.40
C ALA A 242 6.26 -6.80 -8.32
N ALA A 243 7.39 -7.51 -8.19
CA ALA A 243 8.58 -7.35 -9.03
C ALA A 243 8.58 -8.27 -10.26
N ARG A 244 7.62 -9.17 -10.39
CA ARG A 244 7.48 -10.11 -11.52
C ARG A 244 6.02 -10.28 -11.91
N THR A 245 5.77 -11.08 -12.95
CA THR A 245 4.43 -11.50 -13.34
C THR A 245 3.76 -12.28 -12.21
N VAL A 246 2.52 -11.96 -11.93
CA VAL A 246 1.71 -12.51 -10.85
C VAL A 246 0.28 -12.79 -11.32
N TYR A 247 -0.42 -13.71 -10.64
CA TYR A 247 -1.77 -14.13 -11.01
C TYR A 247 -2.85 -13.37 -10.24
N ALA A 248 -3.88 -12.91 -10.95
CA ALA A 248 -4.94 -12.06 -10.41
C ALA A 248 -5.65 -12.64 -9.18
N SER A 249 -5.92 -13.95 -9.15
CA SER A 249 -6.58 -14.60 -8.01
C SER A 249 -5.71 -14.61 -6.74
N GLN A 250 -4.41 -14.82 -6.90
CA GLN A 250 -3.45 -14.82 -5.81
C GLN A 250 -3.16 -13.38 -5.35
N ASN A 251 -3.15 -12.41 -6.30
CA ASN A 251 -3.06 -10.99 -6.00
C ASN A 251 -4.22 -10.54 -5.13
N GLU A 252 -5.46 -10.95 -5.45
CA GLU A 252 -6.63 -10.63 -4.64
C GLU A 252 -6.47 -11.11 -3.20
N LYS A 253 -6.02 -12.36 -3.01
CA LYS A 253 -5.84 -12.96 -1.69
C LYS A 253 -4.81 -12.18 -0.85
N LEU A 254 -3.65 -11.85 -1.43
CA LEU A 254 -2.63 -11.06 -0.75
C LEU A 254 -3.09 -9.64 -0.46
N ASN A 255 -3.69 -8.96 -1.44
CA ASN A 255 -4.22 -7.61 -1.29
C ASN A 255 -5.30 -7.54 -0.20
N ARG A 256 -6.22 -8.50 -0.17
CA ARG A 256 -7.22 -8.61 0.89
C ARG A 256 -6.58 -8.79 2.27
N ASN A 257 -5.62 -9.70 2.38
CA ASN A 257 -4.91 -9.95 3.63
C ASN A 257 -4.15 -8.71 4.09
N PHE A 258 -3.45 -8.01 3.20
CA PHE A 258 -2.78 -6.75 3.50
C PHE A 258 -3.77 -5.69 3.97
N SER A 259 -4.79 -5.41 3.16
CA SER A 259 -5.77 -4.35 3.43
C SER A 259 -6.55 -4.55 4.74
N VAL A 260 -6.89 -5.80 5.07
CA VAL A 260 -7.58 -6.12 6.34
C VAL A 260 -6.63 -6.01 7.54
N ASN A 261 -5.38 -6.52 7.41
CA ASN A 261 -4.45 -6.49 8.54
C ASN A 261 -3.85 -5.11 8.79
N LEU A 262 -3.89 -4.21 7.80
CA LEU A 262 -3.46 -2.82 7.95
C LEU A 262 -4.18 -2.11 9.10
N PHE A 263 -5.46 -2.40 9.31
CA PHE A 263 -6.31 -1.77 10.32
C PHE A 263 -6.46 -2.58 11.61
N LYS A 264 -5.78 -3.73 11.73
CA LYS A 264 -5.82 -4.53 12.95
C LYS A 264 -4.87 -3.99 14.00
N LYS A 265 -5.33 -4.05 15.23
CA LYS A 265 -4.56 -3.73 16.43
C LYS A 265 -4.11 -5.00 17.14
N THR A 266 -2.90 -4.97 17.69
CA THR A 266 -2.38 -5.97 18.64
C THR A 266 -2.15 -5.24 19.96
N ASP A 267 -2.70 -5.74 21.05
CA ASP A 267 -2.64 -5.11 22.38
C ASP A 267 -3.06 -3.62 22.35
N GLY A 268 -4.13 -3.32 21.60
CA GLY A 268 -4.71 -1.98 21.48
C GLY A 268 -3.91 -1.01 20.60
N LYS A 269 -2.80 -1.43 20.00
CA LYS A 269 -1.95 -0.59 19.13
C LYS A 269 -1.95 -1.11 17.71
N TYR A 270 -1.93 -0.20 16.75
CA TYR A 270 -1.73 -0.57 15.35
C TYR A 270 -0.38 -1.25 15.15
N ASN A 271 -0.32 -2.18 14.23
CA ASN A 271 0.88 -2.91 13.89
C ASN A 271 1.81 -2.04 13.02
N ARG A 272 3.11 -2.29 13.10
CA ARG A 272 4.09 -1.70 12.18
C ARG A 272 3.93 -2.33 10.79
N LEU A 273 4.39 -1.63 9.77
CA LEU A 273 4.16 -2.02 8.38
C LEU A 273 4.77 -3.40 8.05
N GLY A 274 5.93 -3.71 8.59
CA GLY A 274 6.56 -5.04 8.45
C GLY A 274 5.73 -6.17 9.05
N ASP A 275 5.10 -5.96 10.22
CA ASP A 275 4.21 -6.94 10.83
C ASP A 275 2.95 -7.17 9.95
N VAL A 276 2.40 -6.10 9.38
CA VAL A 276 1.24 -6.17 8.48
C VAL A 276 1.57 -6.98 7.24
N VAL A 277 2.71 -6.70 6.61
CA VAL A 277 3.14 -7.39 5.38
C VAL A 277 3.49 -8.85 5.65
N ALA A 278 4.28 -9.14 6.68
CA ALA A 278 4.61 -10.52 7.04
C ALA A 278 3.35 -11.34 7.33
N LYS A 279 2.42 -10.79 8.12
CA LYS A 279 1.15 -11.45 8.41
C LYS A 279 0.29 -11.64 7.17
N ALA A 280 0.23 -10.65 6.27
CA ALA A 280 -0.53 -10.78 5.02
C ALA A 280 0.02 -11.90 4.14
N LYS A 281 1.34 -11.97 3.97
CA LYS A 281 2.01 -13.03 3.21
C LYS A 281 1.81 -14.40 3.84
N ASN A 282 1.98 -14.52 5.15
CA ASN A 282 1.79 -15.77 5.89
C ASN A 282 0.36 -16.31 5.77
N LEU A 283 -0.65 -15.43 5.78
CA LEU A 283 -2.06 -15.79 5.58
C LEU A 283 -2.40 -16.14 4.12
N THR A 284 -1.53 -15.77 3.16
CA THR A 284 -1.74 -16.12 1.75
C THR A 284 -1.47 -17.59 1.46
N GLY A 285 -0.71 -18.26 2.32
CA GLY A 285 -0.42 -19.69 2.23
C GLY A 285 0.83 -19.97 1.39
N THR A 286 0.84 -21.11 0.66
CA THR A 286 2.01 -21.63 -0.07
C THR A 286 2.12 -21.11 -1.50
N GLU A 287 1.39 -20.07 -1.84
CA GLU A 287 1.36 -19.50 -3.18
C GLU A 287 2.69 -18.78 -3.52
N VAL A 288 3.27 -19.08 -4.66
CA VAL A 288 4.52 -18.47 -5.15
C VAL A 288 4.38 -16.96 -5.34
N ASN A 289 3.21 -16.50 -5.76
CA ASN A 289 2.91 -15.09 -6.01
C ASN A 289 3.36 -14.16 -4.88
N LYS A 290 3.16 -14.56 -3.61
CA LYS A 290 3.52 -13.74 -2.45
C LYS A 290 5.00 -13.37 -2.40
N LEU A 291 5.87 -14.22 -2.95
CA LEU A 291 7.31 -14.01 -2.97
C LEU A 291 7.74 -12.90 -3.94
N SER A 292 6.97 -12.71 -5.03
CA SER A 292 7.21 -11.61 -5.97
C SER A 292 6.89 -10.23 -5.40
N TYR A 293 6.11 -10.15 -4.31
CA TYR A 293 5.77 -8.89 -3.67
C TYR A 293 6.88 -8.42 -2.74
N ILE A 294 7.36 -7.21 -2.97
CA ILE A 294 8.40 -6.57 -2.17
C ILE A 294 7.81 -5.35 -1.47
N LEU A 295 8.14 -5.16 -0.21
CA LEU A 295 7.87 -3.93 0.52
C LEU A 295 8.99 -2.92 0.27
N LEU A 296 8.75 -1.89 -0.53
CA LEU A 296 9.59 -0.70 -0.50
C LEU A 296 9.14 0.20 0.65
N GLY A 297 10.03 0.45 1.58
CA GLY A 297 9.76 1.22 2.80
C GLY A 297 10.46 0.63 4.00
N ASP A 298 10.51 1.38 5.09
CA ASP A 298 11.02 0.88 6.37
C ASP A 298 9.96 0.00 7.05
N PRO A 299 10.23 -1.29 7.28
CA PRO A 299 9.27 -2.21 7.89
C PRO A 299 8.94 -1.87 9.35
N ALA A 300 9.78 -1.08 10.01
CA ALA A 300 9.56 -0.63 11.38
C ALA A 300 8.65 0.61 11.49
N VAL A 301 8.26 1.22 10.35
CA VAL A 301 7.37 2.38 10.36
C VAL A 301 5.97 1.97 10.84
N MET A 302 5.43 2.77 11.75
CA MET A 302 4.00 2.81 12.04
C MET A 302 3.36 3.89 11.19
N LEU A 303 2.28 3.54 10.50
CA LEU A 303 1.56 4.52 9.67
C LEU A 303 0.89 5.58 10.53
N ASN A 304 0.66 6.75 9.94
CA ASN A 304 0.04 7.90 10.61
C ASN A 304 -1.49 7.72 10.67
N TYR A 305 -1.97 6.72 11.43
CA TYR A 305 -3.39 6.48 11.64
C TYR A 305 -4.09 7.71 12.20
N PRO A 306 -5.38 7.91 11.88
CA PRO A 306 -6.17 8.97 12.48
C PRO A 306 -6.29 8.76 13.98
N THR A 307 -6.43 9.86 14.72
CA THR A 307 -6.82 9.80 16.14
C THR A 307 -8.28 9.40 16.23
N GLU A 308 -8.58 8.42 17.04
CA GLU A 308 -9.95 7.93 17.24
C GLU A 308 -10.64 8.75 18.33
N TYR A 309 -11.85 9.18 18.03
CA TYR A 309 -12.73 9.92 18.93
C TYR A 309 -14.12 9.29 18.94
N ASN A 310 -14.81 9.43 20.05
CA ASN A 310 -16.24 9.10 20.14
C ASN A 310 -17.07 10.39 20.05
N VAL A 311 -18.11 10.37 19.23
CA VAL A 311 -19.15 11.41 19.22
C VAL A 311 -20.29 10.91 20.09
N VAL A 312 -20.50 11.54 21.22
CA VAL A 312 -21.51 11.14 22.21
C VAL A 312 -22.68 12.09 22.13
N THR A 313 -23.86 11.59 21.75
CA THR A 313 -25.12 12.34 21.82
C THR A 313 -25.69 12.22 23.23
N GLU A 314 -25.84 13.32 23.92
CA GLU A 314 -26.43 13.38 25.28
C GLU A 314 -27.92 13.66 25.27
N LYS A 315 -28.38 14.57 24.38
CA LYS A 315 -29.77 15.00 24.34
C LYS A 315 -30.29 15.16 22.92
N ILE A 316 -31.55 14.80 22.74
CA ILE A 316 -32.35 15.09 21.53
C ILE A 316 -33.55 15.88 21.98
N ASN A 317 -33.77 17.06 21.38
CA ASN A 317 -34.88 17.97 21.71
C ASN A 317 -34.95 18.27 23.22
N ASN A 318 -33.81 18.52 23.87
CA ASN A 318 -33.59 18.76 25.29
C ASN A 318 -33.90 17.59 26.25
N ASN A 319 -34.26 16.41 25.74
CA ASN A 319 -34.44 15.21 26.54
C ASN A 319 -33.15 14.35 26.46
N LEU A 320 -32.86 13.62 27.56
CA LEU A 320 -31.75 12.66 27.54
C LEU A 320 -32.03 11.58 26.48
N VAL A 321 -31.00 11.29 25.68
CA VAL A 321 -31.13 10.34 24.58
C VAL A 321 -31.46 8.91 25.10
N GLN A 322 -32.37 8.26 24.40
CA GLN A 322 -32.76 6.88 24.62
C GLN A 322 -32.44 6.05 23.36
N PRO A 323 -32.20 4.75 23.48
CA PRO A 323 -31.87 3.90 22.32
C PRO A 323 -32.96 3.86 21.24
N THR A 324 -34.21 4.24 21.58
CA THR A 324 -35.39 4.27 20.70
C THR A 324 -35.66 5.63 20.10
N ASP A 325 -34.84 6.63 20.44
CA ASP A 325 -35.09 8.01 19.94
C ASP A 325 -34.92 8.09 18.43
N THR A 326 -35.81 8.85 17.81
CA THR A 326 -35.84 9.09 16.38
C THR A 326 -35.97 10.58 16.09
N LEU A 327 -35.29 11.05 15.05
CA LEU A 327 -35.46 12.37 14.51
C LEU A 327 -36.60 12.34 13.47
N LYS A 328 -37.60 13.20 13.63
CA LYS A 328 -38.69 13.27 12.66
C LYS A 328 -38.26 14.05 11.42
N ALA A 329 -38.49 13.48 10.24
CA ALA A 329 -38.29 14.18 8.99
C ALA A 329 -39.11 15.45 8.93
N LEU A 330 -38.62 16.49 8.26
CA LEU A 330 -39.27 17.80 8.06
C LEU A 330 -39.60 18.55 9.35
N SER A 331 -38.98 18.21 10.49
CA SER A 331 -39.09 18.95 11.74
C SER A 331 -37.76 19.57 12.16
N VAL A 332 -37.84 20.65 12.94
CA VAL A 332 -36.66 21.21 13.59
C VAL A 332 -36.30 20.33 14.79
N ASN A 333 -35.10 19.79 14.80
CA ASN A 333 -34.60 19.01 15.92
C ASN A 333 -33.30 19.62 16.46
N SER A 334 -33.11 19.55 17.76
CA SER A 334 -31.85 19.89 18.41
C SER A 334 -31.14 18.62 18.88
N VAL A 335 -29.84 18.53 18.62
CA VAL A 335 -28.99 17.47 19.12
C VAL A 335 -27.86 18.11 19.91
N GLN A 336 -27.63 17.66 21.12
CA GLN A 336 -26.54 18.11 22.00
C GLN A 336 -25.67 16.93 22.39
N GLY A 337 -24.36 17.16 22.46
CA GLY A 337 -23.43 16.13 22.83
C GLY A 337 -22.01 16.67 22.96
N TYR A 338 -21.06 15.79 22.99
CA TYR A 338 -19.64 16.13 23.10
C TYR A 338 -18.76 15.11 22.35
N ILE A 339 -17.50 15.47 22.16
CA ILE A 339 -16.46 14.57 21.67
C ILE A 339 -15.68 14.06 22.87
N SER A 340 -15.41 12.74 22.92
CA SER A 340 -14.52 12.14 23.90
C SER A 340 -13.39 11.39 23.23
N ASP A 341 -12.32 11.12 23.97
CA ASP A 341 -11.34 10.12 23.60
C ASP A 341 -11.95 8.70 23.62
N ILE A 342 -11.17 7.70 23.21
CA ILE A 342 -11.64 6.30 23.18
C ILE A 342 -11.96 5.73 24.58
N ASN A 343 -11.48 6.36 25.65
CA ASN A 343 -11.72 5.95 27.03
C ASN A 343 -12.97 6.66 27.61
N GLY A 344 -13.62 7.52 26.83
CA GLY A 344 -14.80 8.27 27.25
C GLY A 344 -14.51 9.59 27.96
N THR A 345 -13.23 10.03 28.02
CA THR A 345 -12.88 11.33 28.62
C THR A 345 -13.28 12.44 27.66
N LYS A 346 -14.13 13.35 28.13
CA LYS A 346 -14.59 14.49 27.34
C LYS A 346 -13.41 15.37 26.93
N ILE A 347 -13.35 15.72 25.65
CA ILE A 347 -12.37 16.65 25.12
C ILE A 347 -12.92 18.06 25.32
N THR A 348 -12.17 18.88 26.03
CA THR A 348 -12.41 20.31 26.19
C THR A 348 -11.29 21.05 25.49
N ASP A 349 -11.63 22.14 24.79
CA ASP A 349 -10.63 23.03 24.18
C ASP A 349 -9.68 23.62 25.21
#